data_319559b1ae71e65fe7e097bae74dfe4b
#
_entry.id   319559b1ae71e65fe7e097bae74dfe4b
#
_cell.length_a   1.000
_cell.length_b   1.000
_cell.length_c   1.000
_cell.angle_alpha   90.00
_cell.angle_beta   90.00
_cell.angle_gamma   90.00
#
_symmetry.space_group_name_H-M   'P 1'
#
loop_
_entity.id
_entity.type
_entity.pdbx_description
1 polymer ?
#
loop_
_entity_poly.entity_id
_entity_poly.type
_entity_poly.pdbx_seq_one_letter_code
_entity_poly.pdbx_strand_id
1 'polypeptide(L)'
;MKTDTQSQTARWPDEIFDVLKDCGVTQVAYVPDAGHSRLINRCHADKAMKTVVLTTEEEGVAMLAGTFMGGAKGVLLMQSSGVGNCINMLSMFQECRLPLLMLVTMRGVWGEFNPWQVPMGGSTAAALETAGVIVHSVDRAEDIKDTVFASAKLAFNTHRPVAVLIQQRVIGFKNWSK
;
A
#
# COMPACT_ATOMS: atom_id res chain seq x y z
N MET A 1 -29.06 -10.92 9.46
CA MET A 1 -27.70 -10.56 9.91
C MET A 1 -26.68 -10.64 8.76
N LYS A 2 -26.93 -9.99 7.62
CA LYS A 2 -26.00 -9.94 6.46
C LYS A 2 -25.58 -8.50 6.08
N THR A 3 -26.02 -7.50 6.83
CA THR A 3 -25.91 -6.09 6.45
C THR A 3 -24.70 -5.37 7.04
N ASP A 4 -24.12 -5.83 8.15
CA ASP A 4 -23.00 -5.11 8.80
C ASP A 4 -21.63 -5.40 8.16
N THR A 5 -21.38 -6.62 7.74
CA THR A 5 -20.07 -7.01 7.18
C THR A 5 -19.81 -6.36 5.81
N GLN A 6 -20.84 -6.18 4.98
CA GLN A 6 -20.71 -5.50 3.68
C GLN A 6 -20.52 -3.98 3.81
N SER A 7 -21.05 -3.35 4.86
CA SER A 7 -20.87 -1.92 5.09
C SER A 7 -19.48 -1.59 5.63
N GLN A 8 -18.89 -2.45 6.45
CA GLN A 8 -17.51 -2.29 6.96
C GLN A 8 -16.48 -2.54 5.87
N THR A 9 -16.69 -3.54 4.99
CA THR A 9 -15.81 -3.82 3.86
C THR A 9 -15.71 -2.64 2.88
N ALA A 10 -16.73 -1.78 2.84
CA ALA A 10 -16.75 -0.59 1.98
C ALA A 10 -16.07 0.65 2.58
N ARG A 11 -15.73 0.66 3.87
CA ARG A 11 -15.23 1.87 4.58
C ARG A 11 -13.70 1.91 4.75
N TRP A 12 -13.02 0.78 4.70
CA TRP A 12 -11.58 0.74 4.96
C TRP A 12 -10.72 1.70 4.11
N PRO A 13 -11.02 2.00 2.82
CA PRO A 13 -10.21 2.97 2.08
C PRO A 13 -10.38 4.39 2.61
N ASP A 14 -11.55 4.72 3.16
CA ASP A 14 -11.80 6.02 3.80
C ASP A 14 -11.04 6.13 5.11
N GLU A 15 -11.00 5.07 5.88
CA GLU A 15 -10.26 5.01 7.14
C GLU A 15 -8.74 5.12 6.91
N ILE A 16 -8.21 4.49 5.85
CA ILE A 16 -6.81 4.70 5.44
C ILE A 16 -6.57 6.16 5.09
N PHE A 17 -7.46 6.78 4.29
CA PHE A 17 -7.31 8.18 3.92
C PHE A 17 -7.22 9.09 5.15
N ASP A 18 -8.11 8.90 6.13
CA ASP A 18 -8.11 9.69 7.36
C ASP A 18 -6.79 9.47 8.16
N VAL A 19 -6.32 8.23 8.27
CA VAL A 19 -5.03 7.91 8.90
C VAL A 19 -3.86 8.58 8.19
N LEU A 20 -3.82 8.57 6.87
CA LEU A 20 -2.75 9.23 6.11
C LEU A 20 -2.71 10.73 6.40
N LYS A 21 -3.88 11.38 6.48
CA LYS A 21 -3.97 12.80 6.86
C LYS A 21 -3.50 13.04 8.28
N ASP A 22 -3.94 12.25 9.24
CA ASP A 22 -3.56 12.35 10.66
C ASP A 22 -2.04 12.16 10.86
N CYS A 23 -1.41 11.35 10.01
CA CYS A 23 0.04 11.14 9.98
C CYS A 23 0.82 12.23 9.24
N GLY A 24 0.12 13.19 8.61
CA GLY A 24 0.74 14.29 7.87
C GLY A 24 1.30 13.87 6.51
N VAL A 25 0.73 12.83 5.88
CA VAL A 25 1.09 12.43 4.51
C VAL A 25 0.50 13.42 3.54
N THR A 26 1.34 14.00 2.68
CA THR A 26 0.96 14.99 1.67
C THR A 26 1.29 14.56 0.25
N GLN A 27 2.07 13.49 0.07
CA GLN A 27 2.46 12.96 -1.23
C GLN A 27 1.95 11.53 -1.38
N VAL A 28 1.24 11.26 -2.47
CA VAL A 28 0.74 9.92 -2.80
C VAL A 28 1.26 9.53 -4.18
N ALA A 29 2.08 8.50 -4.23
CA ALA A 29 2.59 7.89 -5.45
C ALA A 29 1.83 6.59 -5.71
N TYR A 30 1.39 6.35 -6.94
CA TYR A 30 0.63 5.13 -7.22
C TYR A 30 0.72 4.68 -8.67
N VAL A 31 0.69 3.37 -8.89
CA VAL A 31 0.29 2.76 -10.16
C VAL A 31 -1.20 2.45 -10.08
N PRO A 32 -2.00 2.76 -11.13
CA PRO A 32 -3.44 2.52 -11.12
C PRO A 32 -3.80 1.07 -10.76
N ASP A 33 -4.55 0.91 -9.68
CA ASP A 33 -5.00 -0.38 -9.18
C ASP A 33 -6.45 -0.33 -8.71
N ALA A 34 -7.24 -1.33 -9.10
CA ALA A 34 -8.65 -1.41 -8.74
C ALA A 34 -8.87 -1.54 -7.22
N GLY A 35 -7.95 -2.21 -6.52
CA GLY A 35 -8.02 -2.39 -5.08
C GLY A 35 -7.89 -1.07 -4.32
N HIS A 36 -7.08 -0.15 -4.83
CA HIS A 36 -6.89 1.18 -4.25
C HIS A 36 -7.78 2.27 -4.85
N SER A 37 -8.64 1.97 -5.83
CA SER A 37 -9.35 2.99 -6.62
C SER A 37 -10.08 4.03 -5.76
N ARG A 38 -10.79 3.61 -4.70
CA ARG A 38 -11.51 4.53 -3.81
C ARG A 38 -10.55 5.43 -3.02
N LEU A 39 -9.47 4.88 -2.49
CA LEU A 39 -8.43 5.63 -1.77
C LEU A 39 -7.77 6.65 -2.69
N ILE A 40 -7.35 6.22 -3.88
CA ILE A 40 -6.74 7.09 -4.91
C ILE A 40 -7.67 8.26 -5.24
N ASN A 41 -8.96 7.99 -5.50
CA ASN A 41 -9.94 9.04 -5.82
C ASN A 41 -10.12 10.04 -4.66
N ARG A 42 -10.11 9.57 -3.42
CA ARG A 42 -10.15 10.47 -2.24
C ARG A 42 -8.92 11.35 -2.13
N CYS A 43 -7.73 10.77 -2.37
CA CYS A 43 -6.49 11.53 -2.36
C CYS A 43 -6.46 12.60 -3.46
N HIS A 44 -6.97 12.29 -4.67
CA HIS A 44 -7.10 13.27 -5.75
C HIS A 44 -8.06 14.41 -5.43
N ALA A 45 -9.12 14.13 -4.68
CA ALA A 45 -10.12 15.15 -4.31
C ALA A 45 -9.62 16.11 -3.22
N ASP A 46 -8.58 15.74 -2.48
CA ASP A 46 -8.02 16.56 -1.39
C ASP A 46 -6.88 17.46 -1.90
N LYS A 47 -7.11 18.79 -1.84
CA LYS A 47 -6.13 19.79 -2.31
C LYS A 47 -4.82 19.82 -1.51
N ALA A 48 -4.81 19.24 -0.30
CA ALA A 48 -3.62 19.15 0.53
C ALA A 48 -2.74 17.94 0.17
N MET A 49 -3.25 17.01 -0.64
CA MET A 49 -2.51 15.85 -1.10
C MET A 49 -2.10 16.01 -2.57
N LYS A 50 -0.82 15.81 -2.86
CA LYS A 50 -0.30 15.71 -4.23
C LYS A 50 -0.27 14.26 -4.64
N THR A 51 -1.12 13.88 -5.58
CA THR A 51 -1.19 12.53 -6.13
C THR A 51 -0.46 12.46 -7.47
N VAL A 52 0.43 11.50 -7.63
CA VAL A 52 1.22 11.28 -8.85
C VAL A 52 0.98 9.86 -9.34
N VAL A 53 0.51 9.76 -10.58
CA VAL A 53 0.45 8.49 -11.29
C VAL A 53 1.83 8.13 -11.82
N LEU A 54 2.23 6.89 -11.60
CA LEU A 54 3.55 6.38 -11.99
C LEU A 54 3.44 5.51 -13.24
N THR A 55 4.55 5.41 -13.97
CA THR A 55 4.72 4.43 -15.06
C THR A 55 5.06 3.05 -14.50
N THR A 56 5.87 3.02 -13.43
CA THR A 56 6.26 1.80 -12.71
C THR A 56 6.43 2.12 -11.23
N GLU A 57 6.28 1.13 -10.37
CA GLU A 57 6.31 1.30 -8.91
C GLU A 57 7.67 1.77 -8.39
N GLU A 58 8.77 1.40 -9.04
CA GLU A 58 10.11 1.83 -8.64
C GLU A 58 10.31 3.35 -8.74
N GLU A 59 9.62 4.04 -9.67
CA GLU A 59 9.62 5.51 -9.74
C GLU A 59 9.08 6.11 -8.44
N GLY A 60 8.04 5.49 -7.87
CA GLY A 60 7.45 5.89 -6.60
C GLY A 60 8.42 5.74 -5.43
N VAL A 61 9.22 4.69 -5.42
CA VAL A 61 10.27 4.49 -4.42
C VAL A 61 11.25 5.65 -4.48
N ALA A 62 11.81 5.97 -5.66
CA ALA A 62 12.75 7.08 -5.84
C ALA A 62 12.12 8.44 -5.50
N MET A 63 10.88 8.68 -5.97
CA MET A 63 10.16 9.94 -5.71
C MET A 63 9.92 10.16 -4.21
N LEU A 64 9.55 9.12 -3.46
CA LEU A 64 9.27 9.24 -2.04
C LEU A 64 10.52 9.43 -1.19
N ALA A 65 11.68 8.96 -1.63
CA ALA A 65 12.96 9.34 -1.03
C ALA A 65 13.19 10.85 -1.17
N GLY A 66 13.00 11.42 -2.37
CA GLY A 66 13.07 12.86 -2.60
C GLY A 66 12.02 13.65 -1.82
N THR A 67 10.80 13.11 -1.68
CA THR A 67 9.72 13.71 -0.88
C THR A 67 10.15 13.88 0.58
N PHE A 68 10.72 12.84 1.17
CA PHE A 68 11.21 12.90 2.55
C PHE A 68 12.39 13.87 2.72
N MET A 69 13.34 13.86 1.80
CA MET A 69 14.46 14.81 1.80
C MET A 69 13.99 16.26 1.67
N GLY A 70 12.87 16.48 0.98
CA GLY A 70 12.19 17.77 0.90
C GLY A 70 11.34 18.14 2.12
N GLY A 71 11.36 17.32 3.20
CA GLY A 71 10.65 17.59 4.45
C GLY A 71 9.16 17.18 4.46
N ALA A 72 8.70 16.45 3.45
CA ALA A 72 7.33 15.97 3.36
C ALA A 72 7.24 14.45 3.60
N LYS A 73 6.04 13.96 3.91
CA LYS A 73 5.76 12.53 4.05
C LYS A 73 4.95 12.02 2.88
N GLY A 74 5.27 10.82 2.43
CA GLY A 74 4.55 10.21 1.33
C GLY A 74 4.20 8.74 1.55
N VAL A 75 3.31 8.23 0.70
CA VAL A 75 2.88 6.83 0.66
C VAL A 75 2.91 6.30 -0.77
N LEU A 76 3.35 5.06 -0.94
CA LEU A 76 3.28 4.32 -2.20
C LEU A 76 2.10 3.35 -2.18
N LEU A 77 1.18 3.51 -3.13
CA LEU A 77 0.06 2.59 -3.33
C LEU A 77 0.35 1.71 -4.55
N MET A 78 0.31 0.41 -4.37
CA MET A 78 0.61 -0.54 -5.45
C MET A 78 -0.12 -1.87 -5.24
N GLN A 79 -0.12 -2.67 -6.27
CA GLN A 79 -0.54 -4.07 -6.23
C GLN A 79 0.67 -4.97 -5.92
N SER A 80 0.42 -6.18 -5.41
CA SER A 80 1.50 -7.15 -5.12
C SER A 80 2.41 -7.45 -6.31
N SER A 81 1.89 -7.41 -7.54
CA SER A 81 2.72 -7.54 -8.76
C SER A 81 3.76 -6.44 -8.91
N GLY A 82 3.45 -5.22 -8.44
CA GLY A 82 4.37 -4.09 -8.51
C GLY A 82 5.53 -4.16 -7.52
N VAL A 83 5.39 -4.96 -6.46
CA VAL A 83 6.47 -5.16 -5.48
C VAL A 83 7.73 -5.70 -6.14
N GLY A 84 7.59 -6.62 -7.10
CA GLY A 84 8.72 -7.16 -7.86
C GLY A 84 9.55 -6.09 -8.57
N ASN A 85 8.93 -5.00 -9.02
CA ASN A 85 9.61 -3.89 -9.70
C ASN A 85 10.44 -3.03 -8.73
N CYS A 86 10.17 -3.09 -7.42
CA CYS A 86 10.78 -2.23 -6.42
C CYS A 86 12.00 -2.83 -5.72
N ILE A 87 12.20 -4.15 -5.77
CA ILE A 87 13.11 -4.87 -4.85
C ILE A 87 14.50 -4.26 -4.80
N ASN A 88 15.14 -4.03 -5.95
CA ASN A 88 16.47 -3.43 -5.98
C ASN A 88 16.47 -2.00 -5.40
N MET A 89 15.46 -1.19 -5.70
CA MET A 89 15.37 0.21 -5.24
C MET A 89 15.14 0.34 -3.73
N LEU A 90 14.59 -0.68 -3.07
CA LEU A 90 14.41 -0.70 -1.62
C LEU A 90 15.74 -0.66 -0.85
N SER A 91 16.85 -1.08 -1.47
CA SER A 91 18.19 -0.97 -0.89
C SER A 91 18.55 0.47 -0.51
N MET A 92 18.10 1.46 -1.30
CA MET A 92 18.32 2.88 -1.00
C MET A 92 17.72 3.27 0.36
N PHE A 93 16.54 2.75 0.70
CA PHE A 93 15.89 3.06 1.97
C PHE A 93 16.59 2.41 3.16
N GLN A 94 17.19 1.24 2.96
CA GLN A 94 17.99 0.58 3.98
C GLN A 94 19.29 1.34 4.25
N GLU A 95 20.06 1.61 3.19
CA GLU A 95 21.38 2.23 3.30
C GLU A 95 21.31 3.70 3.76
N CYS A 96 20.34 4.47 3.22
CA CYS A 96 20.18 5.88 3.57
C CYS A 96 19.28 6.10 4.81
N ARG A 97 18.71 5.05 5.40
CA ARG A 97 17.80 5.12 6.55
C ARG A 97 16.64 6.10 6.30
N LEU A 98 15.97 5.94 5.17
CA LEU A 98 14.83 6.76 4.81
C LEU A 98 13.52 6.05 5.21
N PRO A 99 12.47 6.80 5.58
CA PRO A 99 11.16 6.22 5.82
C PRO A 99 10.43 5.95 4.50
N LEU A 100 9.78 4.80 4.39
CA LEU A 100 8.88 4.49 3.28
C LEU A 100 7.64 3.78 3.83
N LEU A 101 6.46 4.32 3.55
CA LEU A 101 5.20 3.62 3.79
C LEU A 101 4.66 3.09 2.47
N MET A 102 4.42 1.79 2.41
CA MET A 102 3.83 1.12 1.25
C MET A 102 2.50 0.47 1.65
N LEU A 103 1.45 0.70 0.88
CA LEU A 103 0.18 0.00 1.00
C LEU A 103 0.02 -0.88 -0.23
N VAL A 104 -0.02 -2.18 -0.03
CA VAL A 104 0.01 -3.19 -1.08
C VAL A 104 -1.28 -3.97 -1.08
N THR A 105 -2.07 -3.85 -2.15
CA THR A 105 -3.23 -4.71 -2.37
C THR A 105 -2.78 -6.06 -2.90
N MET A 106 -3.10 -7.12 -2.17
CA MET A 106 -2.65 -8.47 -2.52
C MET A 106 -3.49 -9.08 -3.62
N ARG A 107 -2.80 -9.71 -4.58
CA ARG A 107 -3.35 -10.56 -5.63
C ARG A 107 -2.61 -11.90 -5.61
N GLY A 108 -3.22 -12.92 -6.19
CA GLY A 108 -2.57 -14.23 -6.35
C GLY A 108 -2.56 -15.12 -5.11
N VAL A 109 -3.24 -14.75 -4.01
CA VAL A 109 -3.21 -15.49 -2.75
C VAL A 109 -4.55 -16.15 -2.38
N TRP A 110 -5.69 -15.60 -2.84
CA TRP A 110 -7.00 -16.13 -2.51
C TRP A 110 -8.06 -15.78 -3.56
N GLY A 111 -8.71 -16.81 -4.12
CA GLY A 111 -9.74 -16.62 -5.14
C GLY A 111 -9.25 -15.95 -6.43
N GLU A 112 -7.97 -16.03 -6.72
CA GLU A 112 -7.38 -15.39 -7.90
C GLU A 112 -7.73 -16.12 -9.17
N PHE A 113 -8.25 -15.39 -10.15
CA PHE A 113 -8.60 -15.93 -11.47
C PHE A 113 -7.46 -15.78 -12.50
N ASN A 114 -6.52 -14.85 -12.26
CA ASN A 114 -5.43 -14.59 -13.18
C ASN A 114 -4.16 -15.33 -12.70
N PRO A 115 -3.77 -16.41 -13.38
CA PRO A 115 -2.60 -17.20 -12.95
C PRO A 115 -1.30 -16.41 -12.95
N TRP A 116 -1.20 -15.35 -13.74
CA TRP A 116 -0.04 -14.47 -13.77
C TRP A 116 0.25 -13.79 -12.42
N GLN A 117 -0.77 -13.58 -11.60
CA GLN A 117 -0.63 -12.94 -10.28
C GLN A 117 -0.12 -13.89 -9.18
N VAL A 118 -0.27 -15.19 -9.38
CA VAL A 118 -0.03 -16.20 -8.32
C VAL A 118 1.43 -16.26 -7.86
N PRO A 119 2.45 -16.28 -8.75
CA PRO A 119 3.84 -16.39 -8.30
C PRO A 119 4.27 -15.20 -7.45
N MET A 120 4.00 -13.96 -7.90
CA MET A 120 4.39 -12.77 -7.14
C MET A 120 3.54 -12.62 -5.88
N GLY A 121 2.23 -12.93 -5.95
CA GLY A 121 1.35 -12.89 -4.78
C GLY A 121 1.87 -13.78 -3.65
N GLY A 122 2.25 -15.00 -3.97
CA GLY A 122 2.78 -15.95 -2.99
C GLY A 122 4.15 -15.59 -2.41
N SER A 123 4.95 -14.80 -3.12
CA SER A 123 6.32 -14.42 -2.71
C SER A 123 6.43 -12.99 -2.17
N THR A 124 5.39 -12.17 -2.26
CA THR A 124 5.44 -10.74 -1.93
C THR A 124 5.99 -10.45 -0.53
N ALA A 125 5.47 -11.12 0.50
CA ALA A 125 5.95 -10.90 1.87
C ALA A 125 7.43 -11.26 2.02
N ALA A 126 7.81 -12.46 1.58
CA ALA A 126 9.19 -12.93 1.68
C ALA A 126 10.18 -12.05 0.89
N ALA A 127 9.79 -11.57 -0.30
CA ALA A 127 10.61 -10.67 -1.11
C ALA A 127 10.85 -9.33 -0.39
N LEU A 128 9.82 -8.73 0.19
CA LEU A 128 9.91 -7.50 0.96
C LEU A 128 10.76 -7.67 2.22
N GLU A 129 10.53 -8.75 2.99
CA GLU A 129 11.31 -9.05 4.20
C GLU A 129 12.78 -9.28 3.89
N THR A 130 13.09 -10.00 2.80
CA THR A 130 14.47 -10.20 2.34
C THR A 130 15.13 -8.87 1.93
N ALA A 131 14.36 -7.93 1.38
CA ALA A 131 14.83 -6.58 1.08
C ALA A 131 14.88 -5.67 2.33
N GLY A 132 14.65 -6.21 3.53
CA GLY A 132 14.74 -5.48 4.80
C GLY A 132 13.54 -4.61 5.14
N VAL A 133 12.41 -4.81 4.46
CA VAL A 133 11.15 -4.11 4.75
C VAL A 133 10.44 -4.77 5.91
N ILE A 134 9.90 -3.98 6.84
CA ILE A 134 9.02 -4.47 7.89
C ILE A 134 7.64 -4.71 7.26
N VAL A 135 7.11 -5.92 7.38
CA VAL A 135 5.87 -6.32 6.73
C VAL A 135 4.77 -6.57 7.76
N HIS A 136 3.63 -5.90 7.60
CA HIS A 136 2.41 -6.17 8.34
C HIS A 136 1.33 -6.67 7.36
N SER A 137 0.63 -7.73 7.72
CA SER A 137 -0.44 -8.30 6.89
C SER A 137 -1.79 -8.08 7.55
N VAL A 138 -2.80 -7.69 6.76
CA VAL A 138 -4.17 -7.47 7.22
C VAL A 138 -5.14 -8.28 6.37
N ASP A 139 -5.91 -9.16 7.00
CA ASP A 139 -6.91 -10.01 6.36
C ASP A 139 -8.35 -9.72 6.78
N ARG A 140 -8.55 -8.72 7.67
CA ARG A 140 -9.85 -8.25 8.15
C ARG A 140 -9.96 -6.73 8.01
N ALA A 141 -11.10 -6.26 7.53
CA ALA A 141 -11.32 -4.83 7.28
C ALA A 141 -11.24 -3.98 8.56
N GLU A 142 -11.68 -4.53 9.69
CA GLU A 142 -11.67 -3.84 10.99
C GLU A 142 -10.27 -3.55 11.53
N ASP A 143 -9.24 -4.31 11.13
CA ASP A 143 -7.87 -4.17 11.62
C ASP A 143 -7.04 -3.20 10.77
N ILE A 144 -7.56 -2.76 9.61
CA ILE A 144 -6.79 -1.94 8.63
C ILE A 144 -6.37 -0.61 9.23
N LYS A 145 -7.32 0.11 9.83
CA LYS A 145 -7.07 1.45 10.37
C LYS A 145 -5.90 1.46 11.34
N ASP A 146 -5.95 0.60 12.33
CA ASP A 146 -4.93 0.53 13.38
C ASP A 146 -3.60 0.04 12.84
N THR A 147 -3.62 -0.95 11.92
CA THR A 147 -2.40 -1.46 11.30
C THR A 147 -1.72 -0.41 10.43
N VAL A 148 -2.47 0.34 9.62
CA VAL A 148 -1.91 1.42 8.79
C VAL A 148 -1.38 2.55 9.66
N PHE A 149 -2.09 2.92 10.73
CA PHE A 149 -1.63 3.94 11.66
C PHE A 149 -0.31 3.54 12.34
N ALA A 150 -0.25 2.33 12.90
CA ALA A 150 0.96 1.81 13.54
C ALA A 150 2.12 1.72 12.56
N SER A 151 1.87 1.26 11.33
CA SER A 151 2.87 1.16 10.26
C SER A 151 3.40 2.52 9.83
N ALA A 152 2.53 3.52 9.68
CA ALA A 152 2.93 4.89 9.37
C ALA A 152 3.79 5.50 10.49
N LYS A 153 3.39 5.31 11.75
CA LYS A 153 4.20 5.74 12.90
C LYS A 153 5.56 5.05 12.94
N LEU A 154 5.59 3.75 12.72
CA LEU A 154 6.84 2.99 12.66
C LEU A 154 7.74 3.51 11.54
N ALA A 155 7.23 3.64 10.31
CA ALA A 155 8.01 4.11 9.18
C ALA A 155 8.61 5.49 9.42
N PHE A 156 7.77 6.48 9.76
CA PHE A 156 8.21 7.88 9.85
C PHE A 156 9.01 8.21 11.11
N ASN A 157 8.77 7.53 12.24
CA ASN A 157 9.49 7.82 13.48
C ASN A 157 10.81 7.04 13.59
N THR A 158 10.93 5.90 12.91
CA THR A 158 12.15 5.06 13.00
C THR A 158 12.99 5.08 11.72
N HIS A 159 12.54 5.80 10.69
CA HIS A 159 13.18 5.88 9.38
C HIS A 159 13.40 4.49 8.78
N ARG A 160 12.31 3.73 8.64
CA ARG A 160 12.33 2.37 8.09
C ARG A 160 11.32 2.21 6.95
N PRO A 161 11.60 1.38 5.96
CA PRO A 161 10.58 0.95 5.00
C PRO A 161 9.64 -0.03 5.68
N VAL A 162 8.33 0.26 5.58
CA VAL A 162 7.24 -0.56 6.13
C VAL A 162 6.20 -0.77 5.06
N ALA A 163 5.73 -2.01 4.91
CA ALA A 163 4.66 -2.39 4.00
C ALA A 163 3.46 -2.95 4.76
N VAL A 164 2.27 -2.51 4.38
CA VAL A 164 1.00 -3.12 4.82
C VAL A 164 0.43 -3.91 3.65
N LEU A 165 0.34 -5.22 3.78
CA LEU A 165 -0.25 -6.13 2.80
C LEU A 165 -1.74 -6.29 3.09
N ILE A 166 -2.57 -5.66 2.27
CA ILE A 166 -4.04 -5.75 2.35
C ILE A 166 -4.48 -6.98 1.58
N GLN A 167 -4.91 -8.01 2.30
CA GLN A 167 -5.17 -9.33 1.73
C GLN A 167 -6.42 -9.36 0.84
N GLN A 168 -6.46 -10.30 -0.12
CA GLN A 168 -7.60 -10.48 -1.02
C GLN A 168 -8.91 -10.78 -0.29
N ARG A 169 -8.89 -11.31 0.94
CA ARG A 169 -10.09 -11.48 1.78
C ARG A 169 -10.77 -10.15 2.09
N VAL A 170 -9.99 -9.07 2.22
CA VAL A 170 -10.50 -7.71 2.45
C VAL A 170 -10.97 -7.06 1.16
N ILE A 171 -10.15 -7.17 0.11
CA ILE A 171 -10.38 -6.50 -1.18
C ILE A 171 -11.50 -7.20 -1.97
N GLY A 172 -11.64 -8.50 -1.78
CA GLY A 172 -12.48 -9.36 -2.58
C GLY A 172 -11.77 -9.87 -3.84
N PHE A 173 -12.42 -10.75 -4.57
CA PHE A 173 -11.95 -11.27 -5.84
C PHE A 173 -13.01 -11.10 -6.93
N LYS A 174 -12.57 -10.99 -8.17
CA LYS A 174 -13.49 -10.86 -9.30
C LYS A 174 -14.09 -12.21 -9.64
N ASN A 175 -15.41 -12.30 -9.61
CA ASN A 175 -16.13 -13.41 -10.23
C ASN A 175 -16.35 -13.07 -11.71
N TRP A 176 -15.72 -13.84 -12.59
CA TRP A 176 -16.06 -13.79 -14.00
C TRP A 176 -17.20 -14.77 -14.24
N SER A 177 -18.45 -14.35 -13.98
CA SER A 177 -19.60 -14.98 -14.61
C SER A 177 -19.58 -14.57 -16.07
N LYS A 178 -19.51 -15.56 -16.95
CA LYS A 178 -19.71 -15.38 -18.39
C LYS A 178 -21.13 -14.89 -18.66
#